data_e57c9101d8a0efd8f71c57ce1f0fd4fd
#
_entry.id   e57c9101d8a0efd8f71c57ce1f0fd4fd
#
_cell.length_a   1.000
_cell.length_b   1.000
_cell.length_c   1.000
_cell.angle_alpha   90.00
_cell.angle_beta   90.00
_cell.angle_gamma   90.00
#
_symmetry.space_group_name_H-M   'P 1'
#
loop_
_entity.id
_entity.type
_entity.pdbx_description
1 polymer ?
#
loop_
_entity_poly.entity_id
_entity_poly.type
_entity_poly.pdbx_seq_one_letter_code
_entity_poly.pdbx_strand_id
1 'polypeptide(L)'
;MIGPHRVEGYAIVSADGMIADGNGVMPQSIRHDADQRFLQSELDRAAVIVHGRRSNEGGQRAAGRKRLILTHAIPSIAPDQSHPNALLWNPAGATPEEAIAILGAGAGTIAVIGGTDVFGLFLPLYDAFHLTRAAHAKIPGGRPVFPQVGPQATPEDVLARYGLHPTPRRNIDVNAGITLTTWQR
;
A
#
# COMPACT_ATOMS: atom_id res chain seq x y z
N MET A 1 11.25 -4.09 11.11
CA MET A 1 11.77 -2.69 10.99
C MET A 1 12.80 -2.64 9.87
N ILE A 2 12.75 -1.63 9.04
CA ILE A 2 13.73 -1.40 7.98
C ILE A 2 14.60 -0.22 8.40
N GLY A 3 15.71 -0.50 9.09
CA GLY A 3 16.61 0.53 9.62
C GLY A 3 15.87 1.58 10.48
N PRO A 4 16.11 2.88 10.26
CA PRO A 4 15.46 3.96 11.01
C PRO A 4 14.07 4.33 10.48
N HIS A 5 13.50 3.51 9.57
CA HIS A 5 12.24 3.78 8.91
C HIS A 5 11.08 3.10 9.62
N ARG A 6 9.94 3.80 9.64
CA ARG A 6 8.64 3.25 9.99
C ARG A 6 7.94 2.76 8.72
N VAL A 7 7.44 1.53 8.72
CA VAL A 7 6.76 0.94 7.57
C VAL A 7 5.25 1.03 7.76
N GLU A 8 4.58 1.73 6.86
CA GLU A 8 3.13 1.93 6.95
C GLU A 8 2.44 1.56 5.63
N GLY A 9 1.38 0.75 5.73
CA GLY A 9 0.55 0.38 4.58
C GLY A 9 -0.69 1.25 4.47
N TYR A 10 -1.15 1.51 3.25
CA TYR A 10 -2.32 2.34 2.96
C TYR A 10 -3.17 1.67 1.90
N ALA A 11 -4.40 1.28 2.24
CA ALA A 11 -5.32 0.68 1.28
C ALA A 11 -6.77 1.07 1.57
N ILE A 12 -7.53 1.30 0.49
CA ILE A 12 -8.98 1.25 0.53
C ILE A 12 -9.46 -0.08 -0.02
N VAL A 13 -10.40 -0.71 0.68
CA VAL A 13 -10.97 -2.02 0.30
C VAL A 13 -12.48 -1.96 0.21
N SER A 14 -13.06 -2.79 -0.65
CA SER A 14 -14.48 -3.10 -0.67
C SER A 14 -14.93 -3.88 0.57
N ALA A 15 -16.22 -4.11 0.73
CA ALA A 15 -16.78 -4.91 1.83
C ALA A 15 -16.24 -6.35 1.87
N ASP A 16 -15.88 -6.90 0.71
CA ASP A 16 -15.28 -8.25 0.55
C ASP A 16 -13.74 -8.24 0.52
N GLY A 17 -13.10 -7.10 0.84
CA GLY A 17 -11.64 -7.00 1.03
C GLY A 17 -10.81 -6.82 -0.24
N MET A 18 -11.45 -6.43 -1.35
CA MET A 18 -10.79 -6.26 -2.64
C MET A 18 -10.31 -4.83 -2.86
N ILE A 19 -9.17 -4.67 -3.55
CA ILE A 19 -8.56 -3.38 -3.93
C ILE A 19 -8.69 -3.08 -5.43
N ALA A 20 -9.00 -4.08 -6.24
CA ALA A 20 -9.14 -3.96 -7.68
C ALA A 20 -10.06 -5.05 -8.23
N ASP A 21 -10.52 -4.90 -9.47
CA ASP A 21 -11.20 -5.95 -10.21
C ASP A 21 -10.23 -7.08 -10.64
N GLY A 22 -10.75 -8.12 -11.32
CA GLY A 22 -9.95 -9.25 -11.79
C GLY A 22 -8.82 -8.84 -12.75
N ASN A 23 -8.96 -7.71 -13.45
CA ASN A 23 -7.95 -7.16 -14.36
C ASN A 23 -6.90 -6.30 -13.65
N GLY A 24 -7.09 -6.04 -12.36
CA GLY A 24 -6.20 -5.21 -11.56
C GLY A 24 -6.47 -3.72 -11.69
N VAL A 25 -7.67 -3.34 -12.09
CA VAL A 25 -8.12 -1.94 -12.17
C VAL A 25 -8.95 -1.61 -10.94
N MET A 26 -8.65 -0.48 -10.28
CA MET A 26 -9.45 0.01 -9.15
C MET A 26 -10.80 0.52 -9.66
N PRO A 27 -11.94 -0.10 -9.25
CA PRO A 27 -13.25 0.35 -9.69
C PRO A 27 -13.66 1.68 -9.07
N GLN A 28 -14.54 2.41 -9.75
CA GLN A 28 -15.07 3.68 -9.24
C GLN A 28 -15.80 3.52 -7.90
N SER A 29 -16.39 2.35 -7.64
CA SER A 29 -17.15 2.08 -6.41
C SER A 29 -16.32 2.13 -5.13
N ILE A 30 -14.98 2.04 -5.20
CA ILE A 30 -14.09 2.20 -4.05
C ILE A 30 -13.17 3.42 -4.18
N ARG A 31 -13.41 4.31 -5.17
CA ARG A 31 -12.69 5.59 -5.28
C ARG A 31 -13.44 6.66 -4.51
N HIS A 32 -12.84 7.18 -3.45
CA HIS A 32 -13.44 8.20 -2.59
C HIS A 32 -12.47 9.34 -2.31
N ASP A 33 -12.95 10.56 -2.47
CA ASP A 33 -12.14 11.77 -2.30
C ASP A 33 -11.56 11.91 -0.89
N ALA A 34 -12.31 11.46 0.14
CA ALA A 34 -11.83 11.51 1.52
C ALA A 34 -10.62 10.61 1.74
N ASP A 35 -10.64 9.38 1.19
CA ASP A 35 -9.50 8.47 1.21
C ASP A 35 -8.32 8.99 0.39
N GLN A 36 -8.61 9.53 -0.81
CA GLN A 36 -7.58 10.12 -1.67
C GLN A 36 -6.86 11.29 -0.98
N ARG A 37 -7.59 12.20 -0.33
CA ARG A 37 -6.98 13.32 0.42
C ARG A 37 -6.13 12.82 1.58
N PHE A 38 -6.62 11.83 2.32
CA PHE A 38 -5.85 11.19 3.40
C PHE A 38 -4.56 10.59 2.84
N LEU A 39 -4.66 9.71 1.84
CA LEU A 39 -3.51 9.07 1.22
C LEU A 39 -2.50 10.11 0.72
N GLN A 40 -2.93 11.11 -0.06
CA GLN A 40 -2.01 12.11 -0.61
C GLN A 40 -1.28 12.89 0.49
N SER A 41 -1.94 13.22 1.61
CA SER A 41 -1.30 13.90 2.73
C SER A 41 -0.21 13.05 3.39
N GLU A 42 -0.39 11.74 3.46
CA GLU A 42 0.61 10.82 4.01
C GLU A 42 1.78 10.59 3.03
N LEU A 43 1.48 10.47 1.73
CA LEU A 43 2.50 10.33 0.70
C LEU A 43 3.40 11.58 0.57
N ASP A 44 2.86 12.78 0.84
CA ASP A 44 3.65 14.02 0.85
C ASP A 44 4.68 14.06 2.00
N ARG A 45 4.48 13.28 3.05
CA ARG A 45 5.38 13.17 4.21
C ARG A 45 6.29 11.95 4.17
N ALA A 46 5.99 10.99 3.28
CA ALA A 46 6.73 9.75 3.19
C ALA A 46 8.16 9.99 2.67
N ALA A 47 9.13 9.30 3.27
CA ALA A 47 10.51 9.28 2.78
C ALA A 47 10.65 8.44 1.52
N VAL A 48 9.89 7.34 1.43
CA VAL A 48 9.85 6.42 0.29
C VAL A 48 8.43 5.93 0.07
N ILE A 49 8.01 5.79 -1.18
CA ILE A 49 6.76 5.13 -1.56
C ILE A 49 7.10 3.80 -2.22
N VAL A 50 6.47 2.72 -1.75
CA VAL A 50 6.64 1.38 -2.32
C VAL A 50 5.34 0.93 -2.99
N HIS A 51 5.44 0.53 -4.25
CA HIS A 51 4.29 0.05 -5.01
C HIS A 51 4.68 -0.93 -6.12
N GLY A 52 3.70 -1.67 -6.64
CA GLY A 52 3.86 -2.50 -7.83
C GLY A 52 3.73 -1.68 -9.12
N ARG A 53 4.20 -2.22 -10.23
CA ARG A 53 4.20 -1.55 -11.55
C ARG A 53 2.81 -1.10 -12.04
N ARG A 54 1.75 -1.73 -11.56
CA ARG A 54 0.35 -1.39 -11.94
C ARG A 54 -0.32 -0.41 -10.99
N SER A 55 0.31 -0.12 -9.86
CA SER A 55 -0.18 0.89 -8.91
C SER A 55 0.36 2.24 -9.35
N ASN A 56 -0.40 2.94 -10.18
CA ASN A 56 0.01 4.24 -10.67
C ASN A 56 -0.30 5.30 -9.62
N GLU A 57 0.76 5.82 -9.01
CA GLU A 57 0.68 7.04 -8.22
C GLU A 57 0.72 8.25 -9.16
N GLY A 58 -0.43 8.59 -9.73
CA GLY A 58 -0.56 9.74 -10.61
C GLY A 58 -0.60 11.07 -9.88
N GLY A 59 -0.14 12.13 -10.54
CA GLY A 59 -0.26 13.51 -10.09
C GLY A 59 1.03 14.32 -10.19
N GLN A 60 0.90 15.64 -10.17
CA GLN A 60 2.04 16.56 -10.33
C GLN A 60 3.11 16.41 -9.24
N ARG A 61 2.73 15.94 -8.04
CA ARG A 61 3.65 15.74 -6.92
C ARG A 61 4.41 14.41 -6.98
N ALA A 62 3.92 13.44 -7.75
CA ALA A 62 4.53 12.11 -7.85
C ALA A 62 5.96 12.15 -8.39
N ALA A 63 6.29 13.07 -9.29
CA ALA A 63 7.60 13.19 -9.91
C ALA A 63 8.73 13.51 -8.92
N GLY A 64 8.42 14.21 -7.82
CA GLY A 64 9.41 14.57 -6.78
C GLY A 64 9.60 13.52 -5.69
N ARG A 65 8.72 12.52 -5.60
CA ARG A 65 8.73 11.52 -4.52
C ARG A 65 9.69 10.38 -4.84
N LYS A 66 10.46 9.94 -3.84
CA LYS A 66 11.29 8.73 -3.95
C LYS A 66 10.41 7.49 -3.98
N ARG A 67 10.59 6.65 -5.00
CA ARG A 67 9.76 5.47 -5.21
C ARG A 67 10.57 4.21 -5.40
N LEU A 68 10.08 3.12 -4.79
CA LEU A 68 10.57 1.77 -5.00
C LEU A 68 9.46 0.95 -5.68
N ILE A 69 9.71 0.56 -6.92
CA ILE A 69 8.71 -0.09 -7.78
C ILE A 69 9.01 -1.58 -7.89
N LEU A 70 8.18 -2.40 -7.26
CA LEU A 70 8.34 -3.85 -7.30
C LEU A 70 8.07 -4.40 -8.70
N THR A 71 9.01 -5.20 -9.20
CA THR A 71 8.93 -5.91 -10.49
C THR A 71 9.77 -7.17 -10.47
N HIS A 72 9.32 -8.21 -11.16
CA HIS A 72 10.11 -9.43 -11.40
C HIS A 72 10.81 -9.43 -12.76
N ALA A 73 10.75 -8.32 -13.51
CA ALA A 73 11.31 -8.23 -14.86
C ALA A 73 12.83 -7.95 -14.91
N ILE A 74 13.46 -7.73 -13.75
CA ILE A 74 14.88 -7.46 -13.60
C ILE A 74 15.49 -8.39 -12.56
N PRO A 75 16.81 -8.67 -12.57
CA PRO A 75 17.40 -9.61 -11.61
C PRO A 75 17.43 -9.08 -10.16
N SER A 76 17.59 -7.78 -9.93
CA SER A 76 17.76 -7.21 -8.58
C SER A 76 17.22 -5.77 -8.51
N ILE A 77 18.08 -4.76 -8.61
CA ILE A 77 17.72 -3.34 -8.54
C ILE A 77 18.23 -2.64 -9.80
N ALA A 78 17.42 -1.73 -10.37
CA ALA A 78 17.81 -0.89 -11.49
C ALA A 78 17.14 0.49 -11.41
N PRO A 79 17.74 1.54 -11.98
CA PRO A 79 17.06 2.82 -12.15
C PRO A 79 15.79 2.68 -13.01
N ASP A 80 14.73 3.40 -12.65
CA ASP A 80 13.59 3.55 -13.55
C ASP A 80 13.91 4.61 -14.59
N GLN A 81 13.92 4.22 -15.88
CA GLN A 81 14.24 5.12 -17.00
C GLN A 81 13.22 6.26 -17.17
N SER A 82 12.01 6.06 -16.68
CA SER A 82 10.91 7.03 -16.81
C SER A 82 10.83 8.03 -15.66
N HIS A 83 11.44 7.70 -14.52
CA HIS A 83 11.30 8.49 -13.30
C HIS A 83 12.64 8.56 -12.54
N PRO A 84 13.34 9.72 -12.55
CA PRO A 84 14.69 9.84 -11.99
C PRO A 84 14.77 9.59 -10.47
N ASN A 85 13.65 9.71 -9.74
CA ASN A 85 13.58 9.47 -8.31
C ASN A 85 13.01 8.07 -7.98
N ALA A 86 13.02 7.14 -8.93
CA ALA A 86 12.49 5.80 -8.74
C ALA A 86 13.51 4.71 -9.06
N LEU A 87 13.44 3.62 -8.31
CA LEU A 87 14.14 2.38 -8.58
C LEU A 87 13.14 1.26 -8.87
N LEU A 88 13.46 0.43 -9.84
CA LEU A 88 12.88 -0.89 -10.02
C LEU A 88 13.55 -1.85 -9.05
N TRP A 89 12.78 -2.71 -8.41
CA TRP A 89 13.27 -3.65 -7.41
C TRP A 89 12.62 -5.01 -7.55
N ASN A 90 13.47 -6.04 -7.63
CA ASN A 90 13.05 -7.44 -7.56
C ASN A 90 13.40 -8.01 -6.19
N PRO A 91 12.39 -8.38 -5.36
CA PRO A 91 12.61 -8.95 -4.03
C PRO A 91 13.40 -10.26 -4.02
N ALA A 92 13.44 -10.99 -5.13
CA ALA A 92 14.23 -12.20 -5.25
C ALA A 92 15.75 -11.95 -5.37
N GLY A 93 16.15 -10.73 -5.75
CA GLY A 93 17.56 -10.40 -5.98
C GLY A 93 18.15 -9.38 -5.00
N ALA A 94 17.30 -8.71 -4.19
CA ALA A 94 17.76 -7.76 -3.18
C ALA A 94 16.72 -7.59 -2.06
N THR A 95 17.19 -7.26 -0.87
CA THR A 95 16.32 -6.91 0.25
C THR A 95 15.71 -5.51 0.08
N PRO A 96 14.59 -5.20 0.74
CA PRO A 96 14.04 -3.85 0.75
C PRO A 96 15.01 -2.84 1.39
N GLU A 97 15.79 -3.23 2.39
CA GLU A 97 16.82 -2.41 3.03
C GLU A 97 17.89 -1.95 2.03
N GLU A 98 18.41 -2.87 1.21
CA GLU A 98 19.40 -2.57 0.16
C GLU A 98 18.83 -1.61 -0.87
N ALA A 99 17.60 -1.84 -1.33
CA ALA A 99 16.94 -0.99 -2.31
C ALA A 99 16.71 0.44 -1.78
N ILE A 100 16.27 0.58 -0.53
CA ILE A 100 16.06 1.88 0.12
C ILE A 100 17.37 2.62 0.36
N ALA A 101 18.44 1.90 0.72
CA ALA A 101 19.77 2.50 0.89
C ALA A 101 20.29 3.07 -0.44
N ILE A 102 20.14 2.34 -1.55
CA ILE A 102 20.52 2.82 -2.90
C ILE A 102 19.69 4.04 -3.31
N LEU A 103 18.40 4.07 -2.96
CA LEU A 103 17.52 5.22 -3.23
C LEU A 103 17.94 6.48 -2.46
N GLY A 104 18.80 6.32 -1.43
CA GLY A 104 19.33 7.42 -0.65
C GLY A 104 18.26 8.19 0.12
N ALA A 105 17.24 7.49 0.62
CA ALA A 105 16.18 8.10 1.40
C ALA A 105 16.68 8.39 2.82
N GLY A 106 16.37 9.58 3.35
CA GLY A 106 16.54 9.90 4.76
C GLY A 106 15.57 9.12 5.64
N ALA A 107 15.81 9.11 6.97
CA ALA A 107 14.89 8.50 7.93
C ALA A 107 13.47 9.05 7.79
N GLY A 108 12.47 8.20 8.00
CA GLY A 108 11.05 8.57 7.89
C GLY A 108 10.16 7.39 7.54
N THR A 109 8.95 7.68 7.07
CA THR A 109 7.98 6.65 6.72
C THR A 109 8.23 6.06 5.34
N ILE A 110 8.22 4.72 5.27
CA ILE A 110 8.08 3.96 4.04
C ILE A 110 6.58 3.72 3.86
N ALA A 111 5.98 4.39 2.89
CA ALA A 111 4.56 4.25 2.57
C ALA A 111 4.35 3.15 1.52
N VAL A 112 3.72 2.05 1.91
CA VAL A 112 3.38 0.93 1.01
C VAL A 112 1.95 1.12 0.51
N ILE A 113 1.77 1.24 -0.81
CA ILE A 113 0.46 1.53 -1.42
C ILE A 113 -0.06 0.45 -2.37
N GLY A 114 0.57 -0.71 -2.35
CA GLY A 114 0.05 -1.90 -3.01
C GLY A 114 0.69 -2.23 -4.36
N GLY A 115 0.15 -3.14 -5.15
CA GLY A 115 -1.00 -4.06 -5.01
C GLY A 115 -0.83 -5.25 -4.05
N THR A 116 -1.65 -6.28 -4.29
CA THR A 116 -1.77 -7.47 -3.43
C THR A 116 -0.42 -8.07 -3.04
N ASP A 117 0.45 -8.33 -4.00
CA ASP A 117 1.75 -8.97 -3.75
C ASP A 117 2.67 -8.07 -2.92
N VAL A 118 2.66 -6.76 -3.20
CA VAL A 118 3.45 -5.77 -2.45
C VAL A 118 2.95 -5.68 -1.02
N PHE A 119 1.63 -5.57 -0.81
CA PHE A 119 1.06 -5.58 0.54
C PHE A 119 1.40 -6.87 1.30
N GLY A 120 1.29 -8.02 0.64
CA GLY A 120 1.62 -9.32 1.23
C GLY A 120 3.08 -9.46 1.62
N LEU A 121 4.00 -8.96 0.79
CA LEU A 121 5.44 -8.98 1.06
C LEU A 121 5.82 -8.18 2.31
N PHE A 122 5.14 -7.06 2.56
CA PHE A 122 5.43 -6.18 3.68
C PHE A 122 4.69 -6.54 4.98
N LEU A 123 3.80 -7.53 4.99
CA LEU A 123 3.03 -7.93 6.19
C LEU A 123 3.88 -8.12 7.46
N PRO A 124 5.03 -8.80 7.42
CA PRO A 124 5.88 -8.98 8.61
C PRO A 124 6.55 -7.68 9.08
N LEU A 125 6.60 -6.66 8.23
CA LEU A 125 7.40 -5.45 8.42
C LEU A 125 6.58 -4.24 8.86
N TYR A 126 5.23 -4.26 8.71
CA TYR A 126 4.39 -3.13 9.07
C TYR A 126 4.49 -2.76 10.55
N ASP A 127 4.74 -1.49 10.81
CA ASP A 127 4.54 -0.84 12.10
C ASP A 127 3.10 -0.33 12.23
N ALA A 128 2.50 0.06 11.10
CA ALA A 128 1.07 0.40 11.00
C ALA A 128 0.49 0.05 9.63
N PHE A 129 -0.82 -0.18 9.59
CA PHE A 129 -1.59 -0.32 8.35
C PHE A 129 -2.89 0.49 8.44
N HIS A 130 -3.07 1.41 7.52
CA HIS A 130 -4.25 2.27 7.42
C HIS A 130 -5.25 1.64 6.46
N LEU A 131 -6.24 0.96 7.03
CA LEU A 131 -7.26 0.24 6.28
C LEU A 131 -8.53 1.10 6.17
N THR A 132 -8.75 1.66 4.98
CA THR A 132 -10.01 2.32 4.63
C THR A 132 -10.99 1.29 4.08
N ARG A 133 -12.25 1.38 4.45
CA ARG A 133 -13.31 0.47 4.02
C ARG A 133 -14.45 1.21 3.35
N ALA A 134 -14.78 0.81 2.12
CA ALA A 134 -15.98 1.17 1.40
C ALA A 134 -17.04 0.09 1.61
N ALA A 135 -17.84 0.21 2.69
CA ALA A 135 -18.73 -0.85 3.17
C ALA A 135 -19.86 -1.22 2.18
N HIS A 136 -20.20 -0.31 1.29
CA HIS A 136 -21.29 -0.51 0.29
C HIS A 136 -20.81 -1.16 -1.01
N ALA A 137 -19.49 -1.20 -1.25
CA ALA A 137 -18.92 -1.76 -2.45
C ALA A 137 -18.56 -3.24 -2.27
N LYS A 138 -18.87 -4.05 -3.28
CA LYS A 138 -18.35 -5.42 -3.43
C LYS A 138 -17.72 -5.58 -4.79
N ILE A 139 -16.66 -6.38 -4.88
CA ILE A 139 -15.91 -6.63 -6.12
C ILE A 139 -15.72 -8.15 -6.25
N PRO A 140 -16.78 -8.90 -6.60
CA PRO A 140 -16.70 -10.36 -6.76
C PRO A 140 -15.64 -10.74 -7.79
N GLY A 141 -14.76 -11.70 -7.46
CA GLY A 141 -13.64 -12.08 -8.31
C GLY A 141 -12.53 -11.04 -8.44
N GLY A 142 -12.56 -10.01 -7.58
CA GLY A 142 -11.53 -8.96 -7.53
C GLY A 142 -10.20 -9.44 -6.93
N ARG A 143 -9.23 -8.55 -6.94
CA ARG A 143 -7.92 -8.78 -6.31
C ARG A 143 -7.95 -8.34 -4.86
N PRO A 144 -7.60 -9.22 -3.91
CA PRO A 144 -7.65 -8.91 -2.49
C PRO A 144 -6.50 -7.96 -2.08
N VAL A 145 -6.67 -7.29 -0.95
CA VAL A 145 -5.61 -6.44 -0.38
C VAL A 145 -4.38 -7.26 0.03
N PHE A 146 -4.58 -8.44 0.59
CA PHE A 146 -3.50 -9.40 0.91
C PHE A 146 -3.78 -10.73 0.22
N PRO A 147 -2.74 -11.50 -0.15
CA PRO A 147 -2.93 -12.82 -0.78
C PRO A 147 -3.76 -13.81 0.04
N GLN A 148 -3.79 -13.63 1.37
CA GLN A 148 -4.51 -14.51 2.31
C GLN A 148 -6.00 -14.17 2.46
N VAL A 149 -6.44 -13.02 1.95
CA VAL A 149 -7.86 -12.60 2.05
C VAL A 149 -8.74 -13.41 1.10
N GLY A 150 -9.83 -13.92 1.63
CA GLY A 150 -10.77 -14.74 0.89
C GLY A 150 -11.93 -15.18 1.78
N PRO A 151 -12.63 -16.27 1.43
CA PRO A 151 -13.81 -16.72 2.20
C PRO A 151 -13.53 -17.07 3.67
N GLN A 152 -12.28 -17.40 4.02
CA GLN A 152 -11.89 -17.83 5.36
C GLN A 152 -11.07 -16.79 6.14
N ALA A 153 -10.75 -15.66 5.55
CA ALA A 153 -9.95 -14.62 6.19
C ALA A 153 -10.27 -13.23 5.64
N THR A 154 -10.61 -12.32 6.54
CA THR A 154 -10.77 -10.89 6.24
C THR A 154 -9.42 -10.17 6.24
N PRO A 155 -9.33 -8.94 5.70
CA PRO A 155 -8.13 -8.11 5.86
C PRO A 155 -7.73 -7.91 7.33
N GLU A 156 -8.71 -7.75 8.20
CA GLU A 156 -8.53 -7.59 9.65
C GLU A 156 -7.93 -8.84 10.30
N ASP A 157 -8.40 -10.03 9.92
CA ASP A 157 -7.83 -11.29 10.41
C ASP A 157 -6.37 -11.45 9.99
N VAL A 158 -6.04 -11.04 8.78
CA VAL A 158 -4.66 -11.08 8.28
C VAL A 158 -3.79 -10.13 9.10
N LEU A 159 -4.18 -8.86 9.28
CA LEU A 159 -3.43 -7.89 10.06
C LEU A 159 -3.23 -8.35 11.51
N ALA A 160 -4.28 -8.89 12.15
CA ALA A 160 -4.19 -9.44 13.51
C ALA A 160 -3.20 -10.60 13.62
N ARG A 161 -3.15 -11.52 12.65
CA ARG A 161 -2.19 -12.65 12.63
C ARG A 161 -0.74 -12.18 12.54
N TYR A 162 -0.50 -11.00 11.97
CA TYR A 162 0.83 -10.38 11.91
C TYR A 162 1.12 -9.45 13.10
N GLY A 163 0.28 -9.49 14.15
CA GLY A 163 0.50 -8.80 15.41
C GLY A 163 0.15 -7.31 15.40
N LEU A 164 -0.68 -6.87 14.46
CA LEU A 164 -1.23 -5.52 14.49
C LEU A 164 -2.59 -5.51 15.21
N HIS A 165 -2.86 -4.42 15.92
CA HIS A 165 -4.08 -4.22 16.69
C HIS A 165 -4.83 -2.97 16.20
N PRO A 166 -6.18 -3.01 16.10
CA PRO A 166 -6.94 -1.89 15.59
C PRO A 166 -7.04 -0.76 16.61
N THR A 167 -6.91 0.46 16.15
CA THR A 167 -7.34 1.66 16.86
C THR A 167 -8.86 1.89 16.66
N PRO A 168 -9.49 2.81 17.40
CA PRO A 168 -10.89 3.16 17.15
C PRO A 168 -11.13 3.58 15.70
N ARG A 169 -12.19 3.02 15.10
CA ARG A 169 -12.61 3.32 13.74
C ARG A 169 -13.05 4.78 13.62
N ARG A 170 -12.65 5.45 12.56
CA ARG A 170 -13.04 6.81 12.23
C ARG A 170 -13.91 6.83 10.98
N ASN A 171 -14.99 7.59 10.98
CA ASN A 171 -15.73 7.90 9.76
C ASN A 171 -15.00 9.04 9.05
N ILE A 172 -14.53 8.81 7.84
CA ILE A 172 -13.85 9.83 7.01
C ILE A 172 -14.77 10.41 5.93
N ASP A 173 -15.85 9.70 5.60
CA ASP A 173 -16.98 10.17 4.84
C ASP A 173 -18.25 9.48 5.33
N VAL A 174 -19.03 10.18 6.15
CA VAL A 174 -20.27 9.64 6.76
C VAL A 174 -21.33 9.35 5.71
N ASN A 175 -21.46 10.23 4.71
CA ASN A 175 -22.50 10.10 3.69
C ASN A 175 -22.24 8.93 2.75
N ALA A 176 -20.98 8.69 2.43
CA ALA A 176 -20.56 7.57 1.60
C ALA A 176 -20.29 6.28 2.43
N GLY A 177 -20.39 6.33 3.76
CA GLY A 177 -20.11 5.18 4.62
C GLY A 177 -18.66 4.72 4.58
N ILE A 178 -17.71 5.65 4.37
CA ILE A 178 -16.28 5.35 4.30
C ILE A 178 -15.65 5.49 5.67
N THR A 179 -15.02 4.42 6.11
CA THR A 179 -14.37 4.36 7.43
C THR A 179 -12.90 4.03 7.31
N LEU A 180 -12.09 4.56 8.22
CA LEU A 180 -10.66 4.30 8.34
C LEU A 180 -10.36 3.69 9.71
N THR A 181 -9.64 2.59 9.73
CA THR A 181 -9.07 1.98 10.94
C THR A 181 -7.57 1.88 10.78
N THR A 182 -6.81 2.45 11.70
CA THR A 182 -5.37 2.26 11.77
C THR A 182 -5.08 1.01 12.60
N TRP A 183 -4.32 0.10 12.04
CA TRP A 183 -3.81 -1.10 12.71
C TRP A 183 -2.33 -0.84 13.03
N GLN A 184 -1.90 -1.12 14.26
CA GLN A 184 -0.52 -0.84 14.70
C GLN A 184 -0.02 -1.88 15.69
N ARG A 185 1.33 -1.99 15.76
CA ARG A 185 2.00 -2.85 16.75
C ARG A 185 1.97 -2.22 18.14
#